data_429b42cd833d1cb533950f1f6cd6efbb
#
_entry.id   429b42cd833d1cb533950f1f6cd6efbb
#
_cell.length_a   1.000
_cell.length_b   1.000
_cell.length_c   1.000
_cell.angle_alpha   90.00
_cell.angle_beta   90.00
_cell.angle_gamma   90.00
#
_symmetry.space_group_name_H-M   'P 1'
#
loop_
_entity.id
_entity.type
_entity.pdbx_description
1 polymer ?
#
loop_
_entity_poly.entity_id
_entity_poly.type
_entity_poly.pdbx_seq_one_letter_code
_entity_poly.pdbx_strand_id
1 'polypeptide(L)'
;MRKLFKNKEKKHLNLHIYEWDIDVYVPENEEQRYIKAAENVSKKIEAYMDIYVRQQYGPQKSYMEILLMTLLDIAVTSTEKERVLGFNNFWRRINNIIKNK
;
A
#
# COMPACT_ATOMS: atom_id res chain seq x y z
N MET A 1 14.93 17.40 -18.11
CA MET A 1 14.70 16.33 -17.68
C MET A 1 15.68 15.68 -16.94
N ARG A 2 16.70 15.26 -17.41
CA ARG A 2 17.67 14.67 -16.67
C ARG A 2 18.15 15.56 -15.64
N LYS A 3 18.08 16.84 -15.85
CA LYS A 3 18.53 17.72 -14.86
C LYS A 3 17.81 17.59 -13.59
N LEU A 4 16.58 17.29 -13.61
CA LEU A 4 15.82 17.11 -12.40
C LEU A 4 16.44 16.09 -11.51
N PHE A 5 16.81 14.96 -12.06
CA PHE A 5 17.38 13.94 -11.23
C PHE A 5 18.79 14.25 -10.84
N LYS A 6 19.50 14.94 -11.69
CA LYS A 6 20.83 15.25 -11.35
C LYS A 6 20.93 16.19 -10.20
N ASN A 7 20.01 17.11 -10.12
CA ASN A 7 20.06 18.10 -9.08
C ASN A 7 19.46 17.71 -7.78
N LYS A 8 18.82 16.57 -7.75
CA LYS A 8 18.22 16.14 -6.51
C LYS A 8 19.09 15.15 -5.82
N GLU A 9 19.31 15.40 -4.58
CA GLU A 9 20.06 14.47 -3.78
C GLU A 9 19.15 13.31 -3.44
N LYS A 10 19.70 12.13 -3.42
CA LYS A 10 18.95 10.96 -3.05
C LYS A 10 19.25 10.62 -1.62
N LYS A 11 18.22 10.28 -0.90
CA LYS A 11 18.36 9.92 0.49
C LYS A 11 18.01 8.46 0.66
N HIS A 12 18.83 7.76 1.42
CA HIS A 12 18.58 6.36 1.72
C HIS A 12 17.57 6.28 2.85
N LEU A 13 16.50 5.53 2.63
CA LEU A 13 15.49 5.33 3.65
C LEU A 13 15.31 3.85 3.88
N ASN A 14 15.13 3.51 5.14
CA ASN A 14 14.73 2.16 5.49
C ASN A 14 13.27 2.27 5.86
N LEU A 15 12.42 1.67 5.06
CA LEU A 15 10.98 1.75 5.27
C LEU A 15 10.46 0.44 5.80
N HIS A 16 9.59 0.54 6.79
CA HIS A 16 9.00 -0.65 7.37
C HIS A 16 7.60 -0.80 6.81
N ILE A 17 7.36 -1.89 6.09
CA ILE A 17 6.05 -2.14 5.50
C ILE A 17 5.56 -3.48 5.99
N TYR A 18 4.53 -3.45 6.82
CA TYR A 18 3.98 -4.62 7.49
C TYR A 18 5.07 -5.29 8.31
N GLU A 19 5.56 -6.42 7.92
CA GLU A 19 6.60 -7.12 8.66
C GLU A 19 7.97 -7.03 8.00
N TRP A 20 8.09 -6.27 6.94
CA TRP A 20 9.33 -6.22 6.19
C TRP A 20 9.97 -4.86 6.20
N ASP A 21 11.28 -4.87 6.16
CA ASP A 21 12.04 -3.63 6.04
C ASP A 21 12.63 -3.61 4.65
N ILE A 22 12.50 -2.48 3.97
CA ILE A 22 13.08 -2.35 2.66
C ILE A 22 13.92 -1.09 2.62
N ASP A 23 14.96 -1.12 1.82
CA ASP A 23 15.82 0.03 1.64
C ASP A 23 15.55 0.64 0.29
N VAL A 24 15.31 1.94 0.26
CA VAL A 24 15.07 2.63 -0.99
C VAL A 24 15.84 3.92 -1.00
N TYR A 25 16.10 4.43 -2.19
CA TYR A 25 16.72 5.72 -2.35
C TYR A 25 15.70 6.64 -2.98
N VAL A 26 15.37 7.72 -2.31
CA VAL A 26 14.33 8.62 -2.78
C VAL A 26 14.87 10.03 -2.84
N PRO A 27 14.22 10.91 -3.60
CA PRO A 27 14.63 12.30 -3.60
C PRO A 27 14.49 12.87 -2.20
N GLU A 28 15.47 13.63 -1.80
CA GLU A 28 15.50 14.12 -0.43
C GLU A 28 14.27 14.90 -0.03
N ASN A 29 13.73 15.68 -0.94
CA ASN A 29 12.57 16.49 -0.61
C ASN A 29 11.26 15.69 -0.63
N GLU A 30 11.31 14.39 -0.90
CA GLU A 30 10.10 13.59 -0.89
C GLU A 30 10.11 12.53 0.19
N GLU A 31 11.03 12.66 1.12
CA GLU A 31 11.19 11.67 2.17
C GLU A 31 9.89 11.42 2.93
N GLN A 32 9.22 12.49 3.34
CA GLN A 32 8.00 12.33 4.12
C GLN A 32 6.89 11.67 3.34
N ARG A 33 6.85 11.91 2.05
CA ARG A 33 5.83 11.29 1.22
C ARG A 33 6.01 9.77 1.19
N TYR A 34 7.26 9.33 1.14
CA TYR A 34 7.51 7.90 1.10
C TYR A 34 7.24 7.25 2.45
N ILE A 35 7.56 7.95 3.53
CA ILE A 35 7.29 7.42 4.85
C ILE A 35 5.78 7.27 5.05
N LYS A 36 5.02 8.27 4.66
CA LYS A 36 3.59 8.20 4.78
C LYS A 36 3.01 7.11 3.91
N ALA A 37 3.54 6.97 2.70
CA ALA A 37 3.07 5.93 1.79
C ALA A 37 3.32 4.55 2.38
N ALA A 38 4.47 4.36 3.02
CA ALA A 38 4.78 3.07 3.62
C ALA A 38 3.80 2.75 4.74
N GLU A 39 3.41 3.76 5.51
CA GLU A 39 2.44 3.55 6.57
C GLU A 39 1.10 3.15 5.99
N ASN A 40 0.69 3.81 4.91
CA ASN A 40 -0.59 3.49 4.29
C ASN A 40 -0.61 2.09 3.71
N VAL A 41 0.47 1.70 3.07
CA VAL A 41 0.57 0.36 2.52
C VAL A 41 0.51 -0.66 3.64
N SER A 42 1.21 -0.40 4.74
CA SER A 42 1.21 -1.31 5.87
C SER A 42 -0.19 -1.51 6.44
N LYS A 43 -0.93 -0.43 6.54
CA LYS A 43 -2.29 -0.53 7.08
C LYS A 43 -3.20 -1.34 6.17
N LYS A 44 -3.04 -1.19 4.87
CA LYS A 44 -3.86 -1.95 3.95
C LYS A 44 -3.53 -3.43 3.98
N ILE A 45 -2.24 -3.74 4.06
CA ILE A 45 -1.84 -5.14 4.16
C ILE A 45 -2.38 -5.73 5.45
N GLU A 46 -2.27 -4.98 6.53
CA GLU A 46 -2.75 -5.44 7.82
C GLU A 46 -4.24 -5.74 7.77
N ALA A 47 -5.01 -4.89 7.12
CA ALA A 47 -6.45 -5.09 7.03
C ALA A 47 -6.79 -6.36 6.25
N TYR A 48 -6.10 -6.58 5.13
CA TYR A 48 -6.34 -7.79 4.36
C TYR A 48 -5.89 -9.04 5.12
N MET A 49 -4.77 -8.93 5.84
CA MET A 49 -4.31 -10.06 6.62
C MET A 49 -5.32 -10.39 7.71
N ASP A 50 -5.90 -9.37 8.32
CA ASP A 50 -6.86 -9.59 9.36
C ASP A 50 -8.08 -10.34 8.83
N ILE A 51 -8.55 -9.95 7.65
CA ILE A 51 -9.73 -10.57 7.09
C ILE A 51 -9.47 -11.98 6.60
N TYR A 52 -8.42 -12.20 5.84
CA TYR A 52 -8.23 -13.47 5.18
C TYR A 52 -7.40 -14.47 5.96
N VAL A 53 -6.61 -14.01 6.89
CA VAL A 53 -5.77 -14.92 7.65
C VAL A 53 -6.29 -15.10 9.07
N ARG A 54 -6.50 -13.99 9.77
CA ARG A 54 -6.93 -14.12 11.16
C ARG A 54 -8.39 -14.48 11.31
N GLN A 55 -9.25 -13.83 10.54
CA GLN A 55 -10.68 -14.13 10.60
C GLN A 55 -11.13 -15.16 9.60
N GLN A 56 -10.27 -15.44 8.64
CA GLN A 56 -10.53 -16.49 7.67
C GLN A 56 -11.83 -16.33 6.89
N TYR A 57 -12.12 -15.10 6.51
CA TYR A 57 -13.25 -14.85 5.65
C TYR A 57 -12.88 -15.28 4.23
N GLY A 58 -13.80 -15.93 3.54
CA GLY A 58 -13.59 -16.31 2.16
C GLY A 58 -12.49 -17.34 2.00
N PRO A 59 -12.01 -17.53 0.78
CA PRO A 59 -10.98 -18.53 0.51
C PRO A 59 -9.68 -18.11 1.13
N GLN A 60 -8.87 -19.07 1.50
CA GLN A 60 -7.59 -18.81 2.07
C GLN A 60 -6.70 -18.15 1.06
N LYS A 61 -5.95 -17.14 1.47
CA LYS A 61 -5.07 -16.40 0.60
C LYS A 61 -3.63 -16.52 1.07
N SER A 62 -2.72 -16.57 0.11
CA SER A 62 -1.31 -16.57 0.45
C SER A 62 -0.85 -15.13 0.66
N TYR A 63 0.34 -14.98 1.21
CA TYR A 63 0.91 -13.64 1.39
C TYR A 63 1.02 -12.94 0.05
N MET A 64 1.44 -13.67 -0.97
CA MET A 64 1.61 -13.05 -2.28
C MET A 64 0.27 -12.52 -2.81
N GLU A 65 -0.78 -13.29 -2.63
CA GLU A 65 -2.10 -12.84 -3.08
C GLU A 65 -2.53 -11.60 -2.34
N ILE A 66 -2.27 -11.55 -1.05
CA ILE A 66 -2.63 -10.39 -0.26
C ILE A 66 -1.85 -9.17 -0.71
N LEU A 67 -0.56 -9.33 -1.00
CA LEU A 67 0.23 -8.22 -1.49
C LEU A 67 -0.27 -7.72 -2.82
N LEU A 68 -0.65 -8.63 -3.70
CA LEU A 68 -1.18 -8.25 -5.01
C LEU A 68 -2.51 -7.54 -4.88
N MET A 69 -3.35 -7.99 -3.96
CA MET A 69 -4.62 -7.33 -3.72
C MET A 69 -4.41 -5.92 -3.19
N THR A 70 -3.42 -5.75 -2.34
CA THR A 70 -3.10 -4.44 -1.81
C THR A 70 -2.63 -3.51 -2.92
N LEU A 71 -1.75 -4.01 -3.79
CA LEU A 71 -1.27 -3.22 -4.91
C LEU A 71 -2.41 -2.81 -5.81
N LEU A 72 -3.30 -3.72 -6.09
CA LEU A 72 -4.43 -3.44 -6.95
C LEU A 72 -5.31 -2.37 -6.33
N ASP A 73 -5.56 -2.49 -5.05
CA ASP A 73 -6.40 -1.52 -4.36
C ASP A 73 -5.79 -0.13 -4.42
N ILE A 74 -4.50 -0.02 -4.22
CA ILE A 74 -3.82 1.26 -4.26
C ILE A 74 -3.90 1.85 -5.66
N ALA A 75 -3.69 1.03 -6.68
CA ALA A 75 -3.71 1.50 -8.05
C ALA A 75 -5.09 2.01 -8.44
N VAL A 76 -6.11 1.28 -8.04
CA VAL A 76 -7.47 1.69 -8.37
C VAL A 76 -7.83 2.99 -7.66
N THR A 77 -7.48 3.09 -6.41
CA THR A 77 -7.79 4.28 -5.63
C THR A 77 -7.09 5.51 -6.23
N SER A 78 -5.86 5.31 -6.66
CA SER A 78 -5.12 6.39 -7.26
C SER A 78 -5.78 6.90 -8.51
N THR A 79 -6.23 6.01 -9.36
CA THR A 79 -6.82 6.42 -10.62
C THR A 79 -8.18 7.04 -10.43
N GLU A 80 -8.83 6.75 -9.33
CA GLU A 80 -10.15 7.29 -9.10
C GLU A 80 -10.12 8.66 -8.45
N LYS A 81 -8.96 9.12 -8.07
CA LYS A 81 -8.87 10.41 -7.43
C LYS A 81 -9.74 10.55 -6.22
N GLU A 82 -9.89 9.51 -5.49
CA GLU A 82 -10.68 9.52 -4.29
C GLU A 82 -9.85 9.36 -3.06
N ARG A 83 -8.74 10.01 -3.05
CA ARG A 83 -7.86 9.88 -1.94
C ARG A 83 -8.43 10.30 -0.64
N VAL A 84 -9.29 11.31 -0.66
CA VAL A 84 -9.89 11.75 0.59
C VAL A 84 -10.81 10.69 1.14
N LEU A 85 -11.41 9.91 0.27
CA LEU A 85 -12.29 8.85 0.71
C LEU A 85 -11.63 7.49 0.63
N GLY A 86 -10.32 7.49 0.51
CA GLY A 86 -9.61 6.25 0.26
C GLY A 86 -9.89 5.15 1.26
N PHE A 87 -9.99 5.52 2.54
CA PHE A 87 -10.20 4.51 3.55
C PHE A 87 -11.58 3.88 3.42
N ASN A 88 -12.60 4.71 3.19
CA ASN A 88 -13.94 4.19 3.00
C ASN A 88 -14.02 3.33 1.77
N ASN A 89 -13.36 3.75 0.70
CA ASN A 89 -13.34 2.97 -0.53
C ASN A 89 -12.64 1.65 -0.34
N PHE A 90 -11.58 1.66 0.45
CA PHE A 90 -10.85 0.45 0.73
C PHE A 90 -11.76 -0.57 1.42
N TRP A 91 -12.46 -0.13 2.46
CA TRP A 91 -13.34 -1.02 3.18
C TRP A 91 -14.51 -1.50 2.32
N ARG A 92 -15.00 -0.64 1.45
CA ARG A 92 -16.07 -1.03 0.57
C ARG A 92 -15.62 -2.11 -0.39
N ARG A 93 -14.38 -1.98 -0.91
CA ARG A 93 -13.84 -3.00 -1.80
C ARG A 93 -13.65 -4.31 -1.09
N ILE A 94 -13.19 -4.28 0.11
CA ILE A 94 -13.01 -5.49 0.89
C ILE A 94 -14.34 -6.18 1.08
N ASN A 95 -15.37 -5.42 1.42
CA ASN A 95 -16.69 -6.00 1.60
C ASN A 95 -17.19 -6.63 0.31
N ASN A 96 -16.95 -6.00 -0.82
CA ASN A 96 -17.37 -6.55 -2.09
C ASN A 96 -16.64 -7.84 -2.40
N ILE A 97 -15.36 -7.88 -2.13
CA ILE A 97 -14.59 -9.10 -2.35
C ILE A 97 -15.13 -10.23 -1.52
N ILE A 98 -15.43 -9.95 -0.27
CA ILE A 98 -15.94 -10.96 0.62
C ILE A 98 -17.31 -11.43 0.17
N LYS A 99 -18.18 -10.50 -0.20
CA LYS A 99 -19.52 -10.89 -0.59
C LYS A 99 -19.58 -11.63 -1.90
N ASN A 100 -18.63 -11.40 -2.76
CA ASN A 100 -18.65 -12.06 -4.04
C ASN A 100 -18.03 -13.43 -4.02
N LYS A 101 -17.82 -13.95 -2.87
CA LYS A 101 -17.33 -15.30 -2.81
C LYS A 101 -18.42 -16.28 -2.83
#